data_27dba158a61c7e18685784ff2fbfffc9
#
_entry.id   27dba158a61c7e18685784ff2fbfffc9
#
_cell.length_a   1.000
_cell.length_b   1.000
_cell.length_c   1.000
_cell.angle_alpha   90.00
_cell.angle_beta   90.00
_cell.angle_gamma   90.00
#
_symmetry.space_group_name_H-M   'P 1'
#
loop_
_entity.id
_entity.type
_entity.pdbx_description
1 polymer ?
#
loop_
_entity_poly.entity_id
_entity_poly.type
_entity_poly.pdbx_seq_one_letter_code
_entity_poly.pdbx_strand_id
1 'polypeptide(L)'
;MDLPSLYRLIDLQPEMADRLARVGGALDMERLEPCLAQLLERDAAARGYEALRTLLGEDAGGLGMLYCQLECARRAWERYRERGIGPAVYRDTMRCFPRFLAECLERNGRMFFDRGWWTYRQTSMGLFRLGTLEYELQERDGERSVAVHIPSDADLSPAAVDGSLDRADRFFRAQAPAYGEGGYSCHSWLLSPALTPLLSGDSRILAFQRRFRIVREDPGDREYIRWLFRVPEGTAAEAFPEGTSLQRGVKALVLGGGAVGSALGVMDR
;
A
#
# COMPACT_ATOMS: atom_id res chain seq x y z
N MET A 1 23.67 5.29 -1.37
CA MET A 1 23.08 4.93 -2.65
C MET A 1 22.63 6.20 -3.37
N ASP A 2 22.78 6.31 -4.70
CA ASP A 2 22.24 7.40 -5.51
C ASP A 2 20.85 7.05 -6.10
N LEU A 3 20.14 8.05 -6.64
CA LEU A 3 18.80 7.82 -7.24
C LEU A 3 18.83 6.84 -8.42
N PRO A 4 19.77 6.89 -9.37
CA PRO A 4 19.85 5.89 -10.44
C PRO A 4 20.02 4.46 -9.93
N SER A 5 20.77 4.25 -8.87
CA SER A 5 20.92 2.94 -8.22
C SER A 5 19.64 2.49 -7.53
N LEU A 6 18.92 3.41 -6.87
CA LEU A 6 17.61 3.13 -6.32
C LEU A 6 16.62 2.72 -7.42
N TYR A 7 16.56 3.47 -8.54
CA TYR A 7 15.65 3.19 -9.65
C TYR A 7 15.86 1.78 -10.20
N ARG A 8 17.11 1.37 -10.39
CA ARG A 8 17.45 0.00 -10.80
C ARG A 8 17.05 -1.05 -9.77
N LEU A 9 17.28 -0.76 -8.48
CA LEU A 9 16.98 -1.69 -7.37
C LEU A 9 15.49 -2.01 -7.26
N ILE A 10 14.64 -1.01 -7.50
CA ILE A 10 13.18 -1.14 -7.37
C ILE A 10 12.48 -1.45 -8.71
N ASP A 11 13.22 -1.61 -9.80
CA ASP A 11 12.70 -1.81 -11.15
C ASP A 11 11.78 -0.66 -11.62
N LEU A 12 12.20 0.61 -11.35
CA LEU A 12 11.47 1.77 -11.86
C LEU A 12 11.57 1.82 -13.38
N GLN A 13 10.44 2.09 -14.06
CA GLN A 13 10.38 2.16 -15.51
C GLN A 13 11.37 3.23 -16.05
N PRO A 14 12.21 2.91 -17.06
CA PRO A 14 13.24 3.83 -17.58
C PRO A 14 12.67 5.20 -18.01
N GLU A 15 11.52 5.19 -18.70
CA GLU A 15 10.84 6.41 -19.14
C GLU A 15 10.44 7.33 -17.96
N MET A 16 10.10 6.74 -16.82
CA MET A 16 9.82 7.49 -15.60
C MET A 16 11.10 8.08 -15.01
N ALA A 17 12.20 7.34 -15.01
CA ALA A 17 13.50 7.82 -14.54
C ALA A 17 13.96 9.07 -15.31
N ASP A 18 13.80 9.10 -16.65
CA ASP A 18 14.13 10.25 -17.48
C ASP A 18 13.24 11.48 -17.19
N ARG A 19 11.94 11.24 -16.92
CA ARG A 19 11.03 12.32 -16.51
C ARG A 19 11.41 12.90 -15.16
N LEU A 20 11.76 12.05 -14.20
CA LEU A 20 12.18 12.46 -12.85
C LEU A 20 13.50 13.23 -12.85
N ALA A 21 14.45 12.87 -13.70
CA ALA A 21 15.71 13.61 -13.84
C ALA A 21 15.46 15.08 -14.25
N ARG A 22 14.51 15.31 -15.20
CA ARG A 22 14.12 16.67 -15.61
C ARG A 22 13.40 17.43 -14.49
N VAL A 23 12.47 16.78 -13.80
CA VAL A 23 11.72 17.39 -12.69
C VAL A 23 12.65 17.74 -11.54
N GLY A 24 13.54 16.83 -11.14
CA GLY A 24 14.49 17.06 -10.04
C GLY A 24 15.42 18.24 -10.29
N GLY A 25 15.82 18.47 -11.56
CA GLY A 25 16.63 19.64 -11.92
C GLY A 25 15.89 20.98 -11.84
N ALA A 26 14.55 20.97 -11.79
CA ALA A 26 13.73 22.16 -11.69
C ALA A 26 13.22 22.45 -10.27
N LEU A 27 13.33 21.48 -9.34
CA LEU A 27 12.88 21.65 -7.96
C LEU A 27 13.91 22.40 -7.12
N ASP A 28 13.43 23.34 -6.33
CA ASP A 28 14.22 23.97 -5.26
C ASP A 28 14.30 23.03 -4.04
N MET A 29 15.25 22.10 -4.09
CA MET A 29 15.43 21.08 -3.06
C MET A 29 15.78 21.66 -1.70
N GLU A 30 16.44 22.81 -1.63
CA GLU A 30 16.76 23.48 -0.37
C GLU A 30 15.49 23.94 0.35
N ARG A 31 14.57 24.54 -0.39
CA ARG A 31 13.24 24.96 0.10
C ARG A 31 12.39 23.77 0.55
N LEU A 32 12.52 22.61 -0.09
CA LEU A 32 11.74 21.41 0.20
C LEU A 32 12.35 20.57 1.35
N GLU A 33 13.62 20.80 1.70
CA GLU A 33 14.36 19.98 2.68
C GLU A 33 13.64 19.79 4.02
N PRO A 34 13.02 20.81 4.65
CA PRO A 34 12.30 20.62 5.91
C PRO A 34 11.14 19.60 5.80
N CYS A 35 10.46 19.55 4.64
CA CYS A 35 9.39 18.58 4.39
C CYS A 35 9.96 17.17 4.20
N LEU A 36 11.07 17.04 3.47
CA LEU A 36 11.74 15.75 3.25
C LEU A 36 12.25 15.16 4.57
N ALA A 37 12.81 15.98 5.44
CA ALA A 37 13.22 15.55 6.77
C ALA A 37 12.04 15.01 7.58
N GLN A 38 10.89 15.68 7.55
CA GLN A 38 9.67 15.22 8.23
C GLN A 38 9.12 13.92 7.64
N LEU A 39 9.18 13.75 6.31
CA LEU A 39 8.72 12.53 5.62
C LEU A 39 9.51 11.27 6.04
N LEU A 40 10.70 11.43 6.58
CA LEU A 40 11.53 10.34 7.09
C LEU A 40 11.21 9.99 8.55
N GLU A 41 10.45 10.81 9.27
CA GLU A 41 10.08 10.61 10.66
C GLU A 41 8.63 10.16 10.78
N ARG A 42 8.40 8.94 11.27
CA ARG A 42 7.06 8.32 11.30
C ARG A 42 5.98 9.23 11.89
N ASP A 43 6.26 9.87 13.02
CA ASP A 43 5.28 10.70 13.73
C ASP A 43 5.09 12.09 13.08
N ALA A 44 5.94 12.46 12.13
CA ALA A 44 5.88 13.72 11.40
C ALA A 44 5.53 13.54 9.92
N ALA A 45 5.61 12.33 9.37
CA ALA A 45 5.55 12.07 7.94
C ALA A 45 4.25 12.54 7.28
N ALA A 46 3.11 12.39 7.95
CA ALA A 46 1.83 12.90 7.43
C ALA A 46 1.82 14.43 7.31
N ARG A 47 2.38 15.15 8.31
CA ARG A 47 2.51 16.62 8.25
C ARG A 47 3.52 17.05 7.17
N GLY A 48 4.64 16.31 7.06
CA GLY A 48 5.63 16.53 6.02
C GLY A 48 5.03 16.38 4.61
N TYR A 49 4.18 15.38 4.41
CA TYR A 49 3.46 15.18 3.14
C TYR A 49 2.55 16.37 2.82
N GLU A 50 1.73 16.86 3.75
CA GLU A 50 0.83 17.98 3.52
C GLU A 50 1.59 19.28 3.25
N ALA A 51 2.67 19.53 3.99
CA ALA A 51 3.54 20.68 3.75
C ALA A 51 4.22 20.59 2.37
N LEU A 52 4.74 19.43 2.00
CA LEU A 52 5.35 19.21 0.68
C LEU A 52 4.33 19.41 -0.44
N ARG A 53 3.12 18.86 -0.32
CA ARG A 53 2.03 19.03 -1.27
C ARG A 53 1.68 20.51 -1.48
N THR A 54 1.65 21.27 -0.39
CA THR A 54 1.39 22.72 -0.43
C THR A 54 2.53 23.49 -1.14
N LEU A 55 3.79 23.15 -0.85
CA LEU A 55 4.96 23.81 -1.45
C LEU A 55 5.14 23.47 -2.94
N LEU A 56 4.80 22.25 -3.35
CA LEU A 56 4.82 21.84 -4.77
C LEU A 56 3.72 22.52 -5.59
N GLY A 57 2.59 22.90 -4.96
CA GLY A 57 1.48 23.54 -5.63
C GLY A 57 0.89 22.66 -6.75
N GLU A 58 0.81 23.21 -7.96
CA GLU A 58 0.37 22.46 -9.14
C GLU A 58 1.47 21.50 -9.61
N ASP A 59 1.35 20.25 -9.23
CA ASP A 59 2.30 19.17 -9.56
C ASP A 59 1.73 18.27 -10.66
N ALA A 60 2.04 18.62 -11.90
CA ALA A 60 1.52 17.94 -13.09
C ALA A 60 1.91 16.45 -13.10
N GLY A 61 0.90 15.60 -12.92
CA GLY A 61 1.10 14.14 -12.88
C GLY A 61 1.78 13.62 -11.62
N GLY A 62 1.88 14.42 -10.54
CA GLY A 62 2.47 14.04 -9.26
C GLY A 62 3.97 13.77 -9.32
N LEU A 63 4.68 14.32 -10.31
CA LEU A 63 6.09 13.98 -10.55
C LEU A 63 7.04 14.64 -9.55
N GLY A 64 6.72 15.85 -9.09
CA GLY A 64 7.45 16.53 -8.02
C GLY A 64 7.35 15.75 -6.70
N MET A 65 6.13 15.33 -6.35
CA MET A 65 5.87 14.49 -5.18
C MET A 65 6.61 13.15 -5.30
N LEU A 66 6.53 12.49 -6.45
CA LEU A 66 7.23 11.22 -6.68
C LEU A 66 8.75 11.37 -6.53
N TYR A 67 9.32 12.41 -7.14
CA TYR A 67 10.76 12.69 -7.03
C TYR A 67 11.18 12.89 -5.57
N CYS A 68 10.48 13.74 -4.84
CA CYS A 68 10.75 14.02 -3.43
C CYS A 68 10.66 12.76 -2.56
N GLN A 69 9.65 11.92 -2.79
CA GLN A 69 9.52 10.69 -2.01
C GLN A 69 10.53 9.61 -2.41
N LEU A 70 10.96 9.55 -3.66
CA LEU A 70 12.09 8.69 -4.06
C LEU A 70 13.43 9.19 -3.47
N GLU A 71 13.59 10.50 -3.33
CA GLU A 71 14.72 11.04 -2.57
C GLU A 71 14.67 10.66 -1.09
N CYS A 72 13.48 10.67 -0.48
CA CYS A 72 13.29 10.12 0.87
C CYS A 72 13.58 8.61 0.93
N ALA A 73 13.13 7.84 -0.06
CA ALA A 73 13.45 6.42 -0.16
C ALA A 73 14.97 6.19 -0.24
N ARG A 74 15.68 6.97 -1.07
CA ARG A 74 17.14 6.91 -1.16
C ARG A 74 17.82 7.15 0.20
N ARG A 75 17.35 8.14 0.96
CA ARG A 75 17.86 8.45 2.32
C ARG A 75 17.50 7.37 3.34
N ALA A 76 16.31 6.77 3.22
CA ALA A 76 15.88 5.69 4.08
C ALA A 76 16.77 4.45 3.98
N TRP A 77 17.52 4.24 2.87
CA TRP A 77 18.46 3.13 2.72
C TRP A 77 19.47 3.02 3.87
N GLU A 78 20.10 4.13 4.27
CA GLU A 78 21.06 4.11 5.38
C GLU A 78 20.36 3.80 6.70
N ARG A 79 19.17 4.33 6.93
CA ARG A 79 18.38 4.05 8.14
C ARG A 79 17.98 2.57 8.26
N TYR A 80 17.66 1.91 7.14
CA TYR A 80 17.42 0.46 7.11
C TYR A 80 18.68 -0.31 7.50
N ARG A 81 19.83 0.07 6.95
CA ARG A 81 21.13 -0.55 7.26
C ARG A 81 21.51 -0.39 8.72
N GLU A 82 21.38 0.82 9.27
CA GLU A 82 21.70 1.14 10.67
C GLU A 82 20.84 0.32 11.64
N ARG A 83 19.60 0.00 11.26
CA ARG A 83 18.71 -0.88 12.04
C ARG A 83 18.91 -2.37 11.76
N GLY A 84 19.84 -2.75 10.91
CA GLY A 84 20.08 -4.14 10.55
C GLY A 84 18.96 -4.74 9.72
N ILE A 85 18.12 -3.92 9.06
CA ILE A 85 17.07 -4.41 8.16
C ILE A 85 17.70 -4.73 6.80
N GLY A 86 17.57 -5.98 6.38
CA GLY A 86 18.21 -6.49 5.18
C GLY A 86 17.78 -5.82 3.87
N PRO A 87 18.64 -5.79 2.85
CA PRO A 87 18.39 -5.11 1.58
C PRO A 87 17.17 -5.66 0.82
N ALA A 88 16.82 -6.92 1.02
CA ALA A 88 15.63 -7.51 0.41
C ALA A 88 14.34 -6.88 0.94
N VAL A 89 14.23 -6.66 2.26
CA VAL A 89 13.07 -5.98 2.87
C VAL A 89 12.95 -4.55 2.35
N TYR A 90 14.06 -3.83 2.30
CA TYR A 90 14.07 -2.47 1.74
C TYR A 90 13.59 -2.45 0.28
N ARG A 91 14.21 -3.28 -0.59
CA ARG A 91 13.84 -3.37 -2.01
C ARG A 91 12.36 -3.68 -2.18
N ASP A 92 11.89 -4.73 -1.51
CA ASP A 92 10.51 -5.21 -1.65
C ASP A 92 9.51 -4.15 -1.14
N THR A 93 9.86 -3.41 -0.08
CA THR A 93 9.06 -2.29 0.43
C THR A 93 9.03 -1.12 -0.56
N MET A 94 10.17 -0.70 -1.12
CA MET A 94 10.25 0.45 -2.02
C MET A 94 9.71 0.14 -3.43
N ARG A 95 9.49 -1.11 -3.79
CA ARG A 95 8.78 -1.50 -5.02
C ARG A 95 7.31 -1.07 -5.04
N CYS A 96 6.80 -0.50 -3.97
CA CYS A 96 5.51 0.19 -3.97
C CYS A 96 5.44 1.31 -5.02
N PHE A 97 6.53 2.03 -5.29
CA PHE A 97 6.56 3.13 -6.26
C PHE A 97 6.25 2.67 -7.69
N PRO A 98 7.04 1.76 -8.31
CA PRO A 98 6.72 1.26 -9.64
C PRO A 98 5.38 0.51 -9.70
N ARG A 99 4.97 -0.19 -8.63
CA ARG A 99 3.66 -0.85 -8.56
C ARG A 99 2.52 0.18 -8.67
N PHE A 100 2.55 1.25 -7.90
CA PHE A 100 1.50 2.28 -7.95
C PHE A 100 1.45 3.02 -9.29
N LEU A 101 2.59 3.21 -9.94
CA LEU A 101 2.63 3.76 -11.31
C LEU A 101 1.99 2.80 -12.31
N ALA A 102 2.25 1.50 -12.21
CA ALA A 102 1.63 0.49 -13.06
C ALA A 102 0.11 0.38 -12.83
N GLU A 103 -0.34 0.37 -11.57
CA GLU A 103 -1.77 0.40 -11.20
C GLU A 103 -2.48 1.65 -11.76
N CYS A 104 -1.78 2.80 -11.72
CA CYS A 104 -2.31 4.04 -12.26
C CYS A 104 -2.44 3.98 -13.78
N LEU A 105 -1.42 3.47 -14.47
CA LEU A 105 -1.44 3.28 -15.93
C LEU A 105 -2.58 2.35 -16.35
N GLU A 106 -2.73 1.21 -15.65
CA GLU A 106 -3.78 0.23 -15.95
C GLU A 106 -5.19 0.82 -15.81
N ARG A 107 -5.42 1.58 -14.73
CA ARG A 107 -6.74 2.17 -14.43
C ARG A 107 -7.10 3.37 -15.32
N ASN A 108 -6.11 4.19 -15.68
CA ASN A 108 -6.35 5.51 -16.29
C ASN A 108 -5.82 5.64 -17.72
N GLY A 109 -5.14 4.62 -18.26
CA GLY A 109 -4.49 4.66 -19.56
C GLY A 109 -3.26 5.60 -19.65
N ARG A 110 -2.88 6.22 -18.54
CA ARG A 110 -1.71 7.10 -18.44
C ARG A 110 -1.02 6.96 -17.08
N MET A 111 0.29 7.15 -17.08
CA MET A 111 1.11 7.03 -15.88
C MET A 111 1.24 8.39 -15.18
N PHE A 112 0.77 8.48 -13.94
CA PHE A 112 0.97 9.58 -13.00
C PHE A 112 1.02 9.04 -11.57
N PHE A 113 1.50 9.85 -10.63
CA PHE A 113 1.65 9.43 -9.25
C PHE A 113 0.59 10.07 -8.35
N ASP A 114 -0.33 9.26 -7.84
CA ASP A 114 -1.45 9.67 -6.98
C ASP A 114 -1.38 9.09 -5.56
N ARG A 115 -0.24 8.49 -5.18
CA ARG A 115 -0.06 7.76 -3.91
C ARG A 115 0.88 8.45 -2.91
N GLY A 116 1.19 9.72 -3.09
CA GLY A 116 2.05 10.46 -2.16
C GLY A 116 1.56 10.41 -0.71
N TRP A 117 0.24 10.42 -0.51
CA TRP A 117 -0.41 10.29 0.80
C TRP A 117 -0.25 8.91 1.46
N TRP A 118 0.25 7.92 0.72
CA TRP A 118 0.47 6.55 1.20
C TRP A 118 1.96 6.24 1.38
N THR A 119 2.80 6.61 0.40
CA THR A 119 4.18 6.14 0.28
C THR A 119 5.15 6.69 1.34
N TYR A 120 4.78 7.74 2.08
CA TYR A 120 5.59 8.18 3.21
C TYR A 120 5.65 7.15 4.35
N ARG A 121 4.70 6.22 4.43
CA ARG A 121 4.73 5.13 5.41
C ARG A 121 5.91 4.21 5.21
N GLN A 122 6.24 3.91 3.95
CA GLN A 122 7.39 3.07 3.59
C GLN A 122 8.71 3.80 3.86
N THR A 123 8.81 5.07 3.47
CA THR A 123 10.05 5.85 3.62
C THR A 123 10.35 6.22 5.07
N SER A 124 9.34 6.41 5.92
CA SER A 124 9.46 6.66 7.35
C SER A 124 9.63 5.39 8.19
N MET A 125 9.74 4.21 7.55
CA MET A 125 9.84 2.91 8.23
C MET A 125 8.62 2.60 9.12
N GLY A 126 7.45 3.10 8.76
CA GLY A 126 6.17 2.78 9.37
C GLY A 126 5.46 1.59 8.70
N LEU A 127 5.84 1.25 7.46
CA LEU A 127 5.25 0.15 6.70
C LEU A 127 6.35 -0.63 5.96
N PHE A 128 6.23 -1.96 5.96
CA PHE A 128 7.20 -2.89 5.37
C PHE A 128 6.51 -3.95 4.52
N ARG A 129 7.10 -4.31 3.38
CA ARG A 129 6.71 -5.50 2.63
C ARG A 129 7.51 -6.71 3.09
N LEU A 130 6.81 -7.74 3.62
CA LEU A 130 7.43 -8.96 4.15
C LEU A 130 6.80 -10.19 3.46
N GLY A 131 7.30 -10.51 2.29
CA GLY A 131 6.71 -11.54 1.43
C GLY A 131 5.58 -10.97 0.58
N THR A 132 4.41 -11.62 0.58
CA THR A 132 3.28 -11.23 -0.27
C THR A 132 2.45 -10.08 0.28
N LEU A 133 2.51 -9.79 1.59
CA LEU A 133 1.72 -8.77 2.27
C LEU A 133 2.58 -7.58 2.72
N GLU A 134 1.92 -6.47 3.02
CA GLU A 134 2.49 -5.28 3.64
C GLU A 134 1.99 -5.13 5.06
N TYR A 135 2.83 -4.58 5.96
CA TYR A 135 2.58 -4.50 7.39
C TYR A 135 2.91 -3.12 7.90
N GLU A 136 1.93 -2.44 8.49
CA GLU A 136 2.04 -1.09 9.02
C GLU A 136 2.01 -1.09 10.54
N LEU A 137 2.95 -0.38 11.16
CA LEU A 137 2.95 -0.10 12.59
C LEU A 137 1.84 0.88 12.92
N GLN A 138 0.84 0.46 13.69
CA GLN A 138 -0.27 1.30 14.11
C GLN A 138 -0.27 1.52 15.62
N GLU A 139 -0.58 2.75 16.02
CA GLU A 139 -0.83 3.10 17.42
C GLU A 139 -2.15 3.85 17.48
N ARG A 140 -3.11 3.32 18.25
CA ARG A 140 -4.44 3.91 18.45
C ARG A 140 -4.79 3.84 19.93
N ASP A 141 -5.12 4.97 20.52
CA ASP A 141 -5.50 5.07 21.94
C ASP A 141 -4.45 4.46 22.89
N GLY A 142 -3.17 4.55 22.51
CA GLY A 142 -2.04 3.98 23.26
C GLY A 142 -1.81 2.48 23.03
N GLU A 143 -2.67 1.80 22.29
CA GLU A 143 -2.48 0.40 21.90
C GLU A 143 -1.68 0.32 20.60
N ARG A 144 -0.68 -0.57 20.61
CA ARG A 144 0.19 -0.83 19.46
C ARG A 144 -0.18 -2.14 18.81
N SER A 145 -0.27 -2.14 17.50
CA SER A 145 -0.59 -3.33 16.70
C SER A 145 0.03 -3.23 15.31
N VAL A 146 -0.10 -4.27 14.51
CA VAL A 146 0.33 -4.31 13.13
C VAL A 146 -0.88 -4.42 12.21
N ALA A 147 -1.05 -3.44 11.31
CA ALA A 147 -2.06 -3.55 10.27
C ALA A 147 -1.50 -4.30 9.06
N VAL A 148 -2.28 -5.25 8.56
CA VAL A 148 -1.98 -6.03 7.35
C VAL A 148 -2.65 -5.35 6.16
N HIS A 149 -1.86 -5.04 5.12
CA HIS A 149 -2.33 -4.54 3.84
C HIS A 149 -2.09 -5.57 2.75
N ILE A 150 -3.01 -5.62 1.78
CA ILE A 150 -2.98 -6.57 0.68
C ILE A 150 -2.63 -5.81 -0.60
N PRO A 151 -1.38 -5.83 -1.04
CA PRO A 151 -0.99 -5.19 -2.31
C PRO A 151 -1.70 -5.83 -3.51
N SER A 152 -1.85 -5.08 -4.59
CA SER A 152 -2.54 -5.55 -5.81
C SER A 152 -1.85 -6.77 -6.47
N ASP A 153 -0.55 -6.94 -6.22
CA ASP A 153 0.28 -8.05 -6.69
C ASP A 153 0.45 -9.19 -5.66
N ALA A 154 -0.36 -9.20 -4.58
CA ALA A 154 -0.24 -10.22 -3.55
C ALA A 154 -0.68 -11.60 -4.06
N ASP A 155 0.15 -12.63 -3.83
CA ASP A 155 -0.29 -14.01 -3.93
C ASP A 155 -1.01 -14.41 -2.64
N LEU A 156 -2.32 -14.62 -2.73
CA LEU A 156 -3.16 -15.05 -1.62
C LEU A 156 -3.23 -16.58 -1.47
N SER A 157 -2.34 -17.35 -2.11
CA SER A 157 -2.23 -18.78 -1.80
C SER A 157 -1.90 -18.97 -0.32
N PRO A 158 -2.46 -20.00 0.33
CA PRO A 158 -2.22 -20.25 1.76
C PRO A 158 -0.74 -20.26 2.13
N ALA A 159 0.10 -20.91 1.34
CA ALA A 159 1.53 -21.00 1.61
C ALA A 159 2.25 -19.64 1.51
N ALA A 160 1.87 -18.78 0.53
CA ALA A 160 2.47 -17.46 0.41
C ALA A 160 2.05 -16.54 1.57
N VAL A 161 0.77 -16.60 1.98
CA VAL A 161 0.26 -15.83 3.11
C VAL A 161 0.91 -16.29 4.42
N ASP A 162 0.97 -17.61 4.71
CA ASP A 162 1.59 -18.15 5.91
C ASP A 162 3.09 -17.77 5.98
N GLY A 163 3.82 -17.94 4.86
CA GLY A 163 5.22 -17.53 4.78
C GLY A 163 5.43 -16.02 4.96
N SER A 164 4.48 -15.18 4.56
CA SER A 164 4.49 -13.73 4.78
C SER A 164 4.28 -13.40 6.25
N LEU A 165 3.27 -14.00 6.88
CA LEU A 165 2.98 -13.83 8.31
C LEU A 165 4.14 -14.30 9.20
N ASP A 166 4.76 -15.45 8.88
CA ASP A 166 5.92 -15.95 9.62
C ASP A 166 7.15 -15.02 9.50
N ARG A 167 7.33 -14.36 8.34
CA ARG A 167 8.35 -13.33 8.17
C ARG A 167 8.04 -12.10 9.02
N ALA A 168 6.76 -11.70 9.06
CA ALA A 168 6.30 -10.56 9.86
C ALA A 168 6.53 -10.81 11.35
N ASP A 169 6.18 -11.99 11.88
CA ASP A 169 6.41 -12.33 13.28
C ASP A 169 7.90 -12.25 13.66
N ARG A 170 8.78 -12.81 12.83
CA ARG A 170 10.23 -12.74 13.07
C ARG A 170 10.74 -11.29 12.99
N PHE A 171 10.24 -10.54 12.01
CA PHE A 171 10.65 -9.17 11.78
C PHE A 171 10.23 -8.27 12.95
N PHE A 172 8.95 -8.27 13.32
CA PHE A 172 8.47 -7.39 14.39
C PHE A 172 8.98 -7.79 15.78
N ARG A 173 9.19 -9.06 16.04
CA ARG A 173 9.87 -9.51 17.26
C ARG A 173 11.28 -8.92 17.40
N ALA A 174 11.99 -8.75 16.29
CA ALA A 174 13.33 -8.19 16.29
C ALA A 174 13.35 -6.66 16.21
N GLN A 175 12.45 -6.04 15.44
CA GLN A 175 12.53 -4.62 15.06
C GLN A 175 11.55 -3.73 15.83
N ALA A 176 10.41 -4.26 16.27
CA ALA A 176 9.35 -3.51 16.92
C ALA A 176 8.47 -4.44 17.80
N PRO A 177 9.03 -5.08 18.87
CA PRO A 177 8.34 -6.11 19.64
C PRO A 177 7.01 -5.63 20.23
N ALA A 178 6.94 -4.41 20.74
CA ALA A 178 5.72 -3.85 21.31
C ALA A 178 4.53 -3.74 20.31
N TYR A 179 4.80 -3.72 19.00
CA TYR A 179 3.77 -3.75 17.97
C TYR A 179 3.39 -5.19 17.61
N GLY A 180 4.38 -6.09 17.53
CA GLY A 180 4.12 -7.49 17.25
C GLY A 180 3.30 -8.20 18.36
N GLU A 181 3.47 -7.80 19.61
CA GLU A 181 2.71 -8.29 20.77
C GLU A 181 1.24 -7.86 20.75
N GLY A 182 0.92 -6.73 20.11
CA GLY A 182 -0.45 -6.22 19.97
C GLY A 182 -1.32 -6.93 18.94
N GLY A 183 -0.78 -7.96 18.27
CA GLY A 183 -1.50 -8.73 17.26
C GLY A 183 -1.61 -8.04 15.90
N TYR A 184 -2.38 -8.67 15.03
CA TYR A 184 -2.56 -8.22 13.64
C TYR A 184 -4.00 -7.83 13.36
N SER A 185 -4.19 -6.74 12.62
CA SER A 185 -5.49 -6.32 12.11
C SER A 185 -5.45 -6.16 10.60
N CYS A 186 -6.58 -6.31 9.93
CA CYS A 186 -6.73 -6.01 8.50
C CYS A 186 -8.08 -5.37 8.26
N HIS A 187 -8.09 -4.18 7.64
CA HIS A 187 -9.30 -3.56 7.12
C HIS A 187 -9.28 -3.66 5.61
N SER A 188 -10.23 -4.39 5.03
CA SER A 188 -10.25 -4.64 3.59
C SER A 188 -11.63 -5.06 3.10
N TRP A 189 -11.97 -4.70 1.87
CA TRP A 189 -13.11 -5.25 1.16
C TRP A 189 -12.99 -6.78 0.95
N LEU A 190 -11.77 -7.33 0.88
CA LEU A 190 -11.53 -8.77 0.80
C LEU A 190 -11.99 -9.53 2.05
N LEU A 191 -12.14 -8.84 3.18
CA LEU A 191 -12.69 -9.43 4.42
C LEU A 191 -14.22 -9.31 4.54
N SER A 192 -14.88 -8.67 3.57
CA SER A 192 -16.32 -8.51 3.61
C SER A 192 -17.04 -9.85 3.63
N PRO A 193 -17.95 -10.09 4.62
CA PRO A 193 -18.77 -11.31 4.65
C PRO A 193 -19.68 -11.46 3.42
N ALA A 194 -20.05 -10.36 2.76
CA ALA A 194 -20.85 -10.37 1.54
C ALA A 194 -20.18 -11.11 0.37
N LEU A 195 -18.86 -11.29 0.39
CA LEU A 195 -18.14 -12.07 -0.62
C LEU A 195 -18.30 -13.58 -0.43
N THR A 196 -18.55 -14.06 0.78
CA THR A 196 -18.58 -15.49 1.12
C THR A 196 -19.49 -16.30 0.21
N PRO A 197 -20.76 -15.91 -0.04
CA PRO A 197 -21.66 -16.66 -0.93
C PRO A 197 -21.29 -16.58 -2.42
N LEU A 198 -20.39 -15.67 -2.81
CA LEU A 198 -19.95 -15.46 -4.20
C LEU A 198 -18.70 -16.25 -4.55
N LEU A 199 -18.05 -16.88 -3.58
CA LEU A 199 -16.75 -17.53 -3.70
C LEU A 199 -16.90 -19.06 -3.61
N SER A 200 -16.11 -19.78 -4.41
CA SER A 200 -16.00 -21.24 -4.29
C SER A 200 -15.28 -21.65 -2.99
N GLY A 201 -15.56 -22.85 -2.49
CA GLY A 201 -15.02 -23.33 -1.21
C GLY A 201 -13.49 -23.42 -1.16
N ASP A 202 -12.82 -23.54 -2.31
CA ASP A 202 -11.36 -23.55 -2.52
C ASP A 202 -10.76 -22.15 -2.81
N SER A 203 -11.57 -21.10 -2.71
CA SER A 203 -11.14 -19.73 -2.97
C SER A 203 -10.00 -19.31 -2.03
N ARG A 204 -8.94 -18.75 -2.61
CA ARG A 204 -7.82 -18.14 -1.87
C ARG A 204 -8.30 -16.97 -0.99
N ILE A 205 -9.32 -16.23 -1.42
CA ILE A 205 -9.93 -15.15 -0.64
C ILE A 205 -10.60 -15.72 0.61
N LEU A 206 -11.38 -16.78 0.50
CA LEU A 206 -11.96 -17.45 1.68
C LEU A 206 -10.88 -17.99 2.63
N ALA A 207 -9.81 -18.59 2.08
CA ALA A 207 -8.71 -19.08 2.89
C ALA A 207 -8.01 -17.93 3.64
N PHE A 208 -7.91 -16.75 3.02
CA PHE A 208 -7.39 -15.53 3.66
C PHE A 208 -8.35 -15.02 4.75
N GLN A 209 -9.67 -14.88 4.45
CA GLN A 209 -10.69 -14.42 5.40
C GLN A 209 -10.71 -15.26 6.69
N ARG A 210 -10.60 -16.58 6.57
CA ARG A 210 -10.64 -17.53 7.72
C ARG A 210 -9.54 -17.30 8.76
N ARG A 211 -8.51 -16.51 8.44
CA ARG A 211 -7.45 -16.16 9.37
C ARG A 211 -7.83 -15.03 10.32
N PHE A 212 -8.92 -14.34 10.03
CA PHE A 212 -9.36 -13.17 10.77
C PHE A 212 -10.71 -13.40 11.41
N ARG A 213 -10.86 -12.96 12.64
CA ARG A 213 -12.15 -12.79 13.30
C ARG A 213 -12.65 -11.38 12.98
N ILE A 214 -13.77 -11.26 12.28
CA ILE A 214 -14.37 -9.98 11.93
C ILE A 214 -14.89 -9.31 13.20
N VAL A 215 -14.52 -8.05 13.41
CA VAL A 215 -14.91 -7.24 14.58
C VAL A 215 -15.74 -6.03 14.21
N ARG A 216 -15.70 -5.58 12.96
CA ARG A 216 -16.53 -4.49 12.44
C ARG A 216 -16.73 -4.66 10.94
N GLU A 217 -17.91 -4.28 10.46
CA GLU A 217 -18.23 -4.18 9.05
C GLU A 217 -18.47 -2.73 8.67
N ASP A 218 -17.99 -2.33 7.50
CA ASP A 218 -18.17 -1.01 6.90
C ASP A 218 -18.91 -1.16 5.55
N PRO A 219 -20.23 -1.34 5.56
CA PRO A 219 -21.00 -1.66 4.33
C PRO A 219 -21.04 -0.49 3.34
N GLY A 220 -20.74 0.73 3.78
CA GLY A 220 -20.69 1.93 2.95
C GLY A 220 -19.37 2.10 2.19
N ASP A 221 -18.33 1.33 2.53
CA ASP A 221 -17.06 1.39 1.84
C ASP A 221 -17.16 0.85 0.40
N ARG A 222 -16.54 1.54 -0.55
CA ARG A 222 -16.62 1.22 -1.98
C ARG A 222 -15.25 0.92 -2.59
N GLU A 223 -14.24 0.64 -1.80
CA GLU A 223 -12.89 0.33 -2.30
C GLU A 223 -12.87 -0.84 -3.29
N TYR A 224 -13.79 -1.81 -3.16
CA TYR A 224 -13.92 -2.92 -4.11
C TYR A 224 -14.10 -2.46 -5.56
N ILE A 225 -14.69 -1.30 -5.83
CA ILE A 225 -14.86 -0.75 -7.18
C ILE A 225 -13.50 -0.56 -7.83
N ARG A 226 -12.60 0.08 -7.10
CA ARG A 226 -11.24 0.36 -7.55
C ARG A 226 -10.40 -0.90 -7.73
N TRP A 227 -10.48 -1.81 -6.76
CA TRP A 227 -9.58 -2.96 -6.69
C TRP A 227 -10.06 -4.17 -7.50
N LEU A 228 -11.35 -4.45 -7.49
CA LEU A 228 -11.92 -5.58 -8.22
C LEU A 228 -12.21 -5.23 -9.68
N PHE A 229 -12.82 -4.08 -9.92
CA PHE A 229 -13.24 -3.68 -11.25
C PHE A 229 -12.21 -2.81 -11.98
N ARG A 230 -11.27 -2.18 -11.24
CA ARG A 230 -10.21 -1.30 -11.78
C ARG A 230 -10.78 -0.13 -12.58
N VAL A 231 -11.90 0.41 -12.13
CA VAL A 231 -12.59 1.57 -12.70
C VAL A 231 -12.66 2.70 -11.69
N PRO A 232 -12.94 3.95 -12.10
CA PRO A 232 -13.20 5.05 -11.19
C PRO A 232 -14.37 4.77 -10.24
N GLU A 233 -14.32 5.27 -9.01
CA GLU A 233 -15.35 5.03 -7.97
C GLU A 233 -16.76 5.50 -8.37
N GLY A 234 -16.87 6.52 -9.21
CA GLY A 234 -18.14 7.03 -9.73
C GLY A 234 -18.74 6.23 -10.89
N THR A 235 -18.10 5.13 -11.30
CA THR A 235 -18.61 4.29 -12.40
C THR A 235 -19.92 3.63 -11.99
N ALA A 236 -20.94 3.72 -12.86
CA ALA A 236 -22.22 3.05 -12.64
C ALA A 236 -22.07 1.53 -12.68
N ALA A 237 -22.83 0.82 -11.84
CA ALA A 237 -22.70 -0.64 -11.68
C ALA A 237 -22.93 -1.41 -12.98
N GLU A 238 -23.80 -0.91 -13.85
CA GLU A 238 -24.07 -1.47 -15.17
C GLU A 238 -22.84 -1.56 -16.06
N ALA A 239 -21.91 -0.60 -15.88
CA ALA A 239 -20.67 -0.53 -16.64
C ALA A 239 -19.49 -1.32 -16.01
N PHE A 240 -19.71 -2.01 -14.89
CA PHE A 240 -18.65 -2.82 -14.27
C PHE A 240 -18.24 -3.98 -15.17
N PRO A 241 -16.92 -4.24 -15.34
CA PRO A 241 -16.41 -5.39 -16.06
C PRO A 241 -16.89 -6.73 -15.49
N GLU A 242 -16.97 -7.75 -16.35
CA GLU A 242 -17.45 -9.10 -16.01
C GLU A 242 -16.45 -10.21 -16.38
N GLY A 243 -15.16 -9.87 -16.48
CA GLY A 243 -14.10 -10.78 -16.91
C GLY A 243 -13.89 -11.99 -16.00
N THR A 244 -14.15 -11.85 -14.69
CA THR A 244 -14.00 -12.93 -13.71
C THR A 244 -15.34 -13.34 -13.09
N SER A 245 -15.39 -14.55 -12.49
CA SER A 245 -16.59 -15.01 -11.75
C SER A 245 -16.91 -14.07 -10.57
N LEU A 246 -15.90 -13.59 -9.86
CA LEU A 246 -16.09 -12.66 -8.74
C LEU A 246 -16.64 -11.31 -9.23
N GLN A 247 -16.12 -10.77 -10.34
CA GLN A 247 -16.67 -9.54 -10.93
C GLN A 247 -18.15 -9.70 -11.29
N ARG A 248 -18.52 -10.79 -11.94
CA ARG A 248 -19.92 -11.07 -12.26
C ARG A 248 -20.81 -11.19 -11.00
N GLY A 249 -20.34 -11.93 -10.00
CA GLY A 249 -21.07 -12.11 -8.74
C GLY A 249 -21.27 -10.80 -7.98
N VAL A 250 -20.21 -9.98 -7.84
CA VAL A 250 -20.30 -8.69 -7.17
C VAL A 250 -21.14 -7.70 -7.95
N LYS A 251 -21.03 -7.64 -9.29
CA LYS A 251 -21.89 -6.80 -10.12
C LYS A 251 -23.37 -7.17 -9.94
N ALA A 252 -23.72 -8.45 -9.99
CA ALA A 252 -25.08 -8.92 -9.78
C ALA A 252 -25.60 -8.55 -8.38
N LEU A 253 -24.77 -8.71 -7.32
CA LEU A 253 -25.11 -8.30 -5.96
C LEU A 253 -25.44 -6.81 -5.90
N VAL A 254 -24.60 -5.96 -6.47
CA VAL A 254 -24.78 -4.49 -6.43
C VAL A 254 -26.00 -4.05 -7.23
N LEU A 255 -26.24 -4.61 -8.42
CA LEU A 255 -27.43 -4.34 -9.22
C LEU A 255 -28.72 -4.82 -8.53
N GLY A 256 -28.64 -5.84 -7.69
CA GLY A 256 -29.73 -6.31 -6.83
C GLY A 256 -29.95 -5.47 -5.58
N GLY A 257 -29.24 -4.34 -5.41
CA GLY A 257 -29.36 -3.45 -4.24
C GLY A 257 -28.50 -3.86 -3.03
N GLY A 258 -27.66 -4.90 -3.15
CA GLY A 258 -26.73 -5.30 -2.13
C GLY A 258 -25.46 -4.43 -2.13
N ALA A 259 -24.62 -4.59 -1.10
CA ALA A 259 -23.32 -3.94 -0.98
C ALA A 259 -22.24 -4.95 -0.58
N VAL A 260 -21.02 -4.74 -1.08
CA VAL A 260 -19.86 -5.52 -0.62
C VAL A 260 -19.29 -4.91 0.66
N GLY A 261 -18.99 -3.62 0.64
CA GLY A 261 -18.36 -2.94 1.76
C GLY A 261 -16.94 -3.43 2.05
N SER A 262 -16.45 -3.07 3.23
CA SER A 262 -15.20 -3.60 3.81
C SER A 262 -15.47 -4.14 5.21
N ALA A 263 -14.50 -4.88 5.76
CA ALA A 263 -14.57 -5.32 7.14
C ALA A 263 -13.20 -5.20 7.82
N LEU A 264 -13.23 -4.91 9.13
CA LEU A 264 -12.08 -4.99 10.02
C LEU A 264 -12.04 -6.37 10.65
N GLY A 265 -10.98 -7.09 10.42
CA GLY A 265 -10.67 -8.35 11.07
C GLY A 265 -9.44 -8.24 11.97
N VAL A 266 -9.40 -9.04 13.03
CA VAL A 266 -8.26 -9.20 13.91
C VAL A 266 -7.77 -10.63 13.90
N MET A 267 -6.47 -10.82 14.09
CA MET A 267 -5.82 -12.11 14.16
C MET A 267 -4.94 -12.15 15.40
N ASP A 268 -5.25 -13.04 16.31
CA ASP A 268 -4.42 -13.36 17.47
C ASP A 268 -3.28 -14.28 17.03
N ARG A 269 -2.03 -13.96 17.37
CA ARG A 269 -0.84 -14.75 17.01
C ARG A 269 0.11 -14.92 18.19
#